data_5e7d1c852f3d8ee71d7fc0559fddcd42
#
_entry.id   5e7d1c852f3d8ee71d7fc0559fddcd42
#
_cell.length_a   1.000
_cell.length_b   1.000
_cell.length_c   1.000
_cell.angle_alpha   90.00
_cell.angle_beta   90.00
_cell.angle_gamma   90.00
#
_symmetry.space_group_name_H-M   'P 1'
#
loop_
_entity.id
_entity.type
_entity.pdbx_description
1 polymer ?
#
loop_
_entity_poly.entity_id
_entity_poly.type
_entity_poly.pdbx_seq_one_letter_code
_entity_poly.pdbx_strand_id
1 'polypeptide(L)'
;YSVYEAYVSTAGAIDLGGSYNDPDELLTAAVLIKNLGYQFIRYGDDSPREPLPFDVQASVSKKLAHNPLRFSLTLHNLHRWKNSYVNVNARNKEIDLETGIVKNQTLNFGEKAMRHVIFNTEFVFSKNFQLRMGYNHQRRAELGPENRRATTGFSWGVGIGVKKLMINYGSAGYFPGIASNYFSVSRDLSSINRKKISLD
;
A
#
# COMPACT_ATOMS: atom_id res chain seq x y z
N TYR A 1 -17.33 -7.79 -7.42
CA TYR A 1 -17.94 -9.09 -7.62
C TYR A 1 -16.98 -10.18 -7.16
N SER A 2 -17.42 -11.03 -6.24
CA SER A 2 -16.67 -12.15 -5.70
C SER A 2 -17.55 -13.40 -5.65
N VAL A 3 -16.96 -14.54 -5.98
CA VAL A 3 -17.61 -15.86 -5.95
C VAL A 3 -16.79 -16.77 -5.07
N TYR A 4 -17.43 -17.39 -4.10
CA TYR A 4 -16.83 -18.41 -3.25
C TYR A 4 -17.75 -19.63 -3.25
N GLU A 5 -17.34 -20.69 -3.95
CA GLU A 5 -18.16 -21.87 -4.22
C GLU A 5 -19.52 -21.50 -4.84
N ALA A 6 -20.64 -21.76 -4.14
CA ALA A 6 -21.99 -21.41 -4.56
C ALA A 6 -22.45 -20.01 -4.10
N TYR A 7 -21.60 -19.29 -3.35
CA TYR A 7 -21.96 -18.00 -2.79
C TYR A 7 -21.41 -16.86 -3.63
N VAL A 8 -22.25 -15.85 -3.87
CA VAL A 8 -21.92 -14.66 -4.66
C VAL A 8 -22.06 -13.42 -3.81
N SER A 9 -21.10 -12.54 -3.88
CA SER A 9 -21.11 -11.23 -3.23
C SER A 9 -20.82 -10.12 -4.24
N THR A 10 -21.49 -8.99 -4.06
CA THR A 10 -21.26 -7.79 -4.88
C THR A 10 -21.09 -6.57 -3.98
N ALA A 11 -20.05 -5.80 -4.25
CA ALA A 11 -19.76 -4.56 -3.57
C ALA A 11 -19.39 -3.47 -4.58
N GLY A 12 -19.57 -2.23 -4.20
CA GLY A 12 -19.10 -1.07 -4.94
C GLY A 12 -18.33 -0.13 -4.03
N ALA A 13 -17.28 0.49 -4.56
CA ALA A 13 -16.49 1.45 -3.86
C ALA A 13 -15.98 2.55 -4.80
N ILE A 14 -15.66 3.70 -4.22
CA ILE A 14 -14.98 4.81 -4.89
C ILE A 14 -13.70 5.16 -4.12
N ASP A 15 -12.69 5.59 -4.88
CA ASP A 15 -11.45 6.13 -4.33
C ASP A 15 -11.39 7.62 -4.63
N LEU A 16 -11.02 8.43 -3.65
CA LEU A 16 -10.87 9.88 -3.76
C LEU A 16 -9.46 10.26 -3.40
N GLY A 17 -8.78 10.99 -4.27
CA GLY A 17 -7.41 11.42 -4.03
C GLY A 17 -7.12 12.84 -4.49
N GLY A 18 -6.20 13.49 -3.78
CA GLY A 18 -5.66 14.79 -4.13
C GLY A 18 -4.16 14.81 -3.94
N SER A 19 -3.45 15.54 -4.82
CA SER A 19 -2.01 15.71 -4.71
C SER A 19 -1.61 17.16 -4.99
N TYR A 20 -0.61 17.61 -4.24
CA TYR A 20 0.11 18.86 -4.44
C TYR A 20 1.53 18.55 -4.90
N ASN A 21 1.96 19.19 -5.95
CA ASN A 21 3.31 19.03 -6.49
C ASN A 21 4.00 20.39 -6.55
N ASP A 22 5.14 20.48 -5.89
CA ASP A 22 6.05 21.61 -5.94
C ASP A 22 7.26 21.24 -6.84
N PRO A 23 7.31 21.75 -8.07
CA PRO A 23 8.40 21.43 -8.98
C PRO A 23 9.74 22.06 -8.59
N ASP A 24 9.74 23.20 -7.89
CA ASP A 24 10.96 23.91 -7.49
C ASP A 24 11.64 23.18 -6.35
N GLU A 25 10.85 22.74 -5.38
CA GLU A 25 11.31 21.94 -4.26
C GLU A 25 11.40 20.43 -4.58
N LEU A 26 10.97 19.99 -5.75
CA LEU A 26 10.90 18.58 -6.14
C LEU A 26 10.13 17.72 -5.12
N LEU A 27 9.12 18.34 -4.50
CA LEU A 27 8.32 17.79 -3.42
C LEU A 27 6.91 17.47 -3.95
N THR A 28 6.38 16.32 -3.56
CA THR A 28 4.98 15.97 -3.79
C THR A 28 4.35 15.51 -2.50
N ALA A 29 3.18 16.05 -2.16
CA ALA A 29 2.33 15.57 -1.07
C ALA A 29 1.01 15.08 -1.64
N ALA A 30 0.45 14.02 -1.06
CA ALA A 30 -0.83 13.47 -1.52
C ALA A 30 -1.64 12.91 -0.35
N VAL A 31 -2.97 12.94 -0.51
CA VAL A 31 -3.93 12.29 0.37
C VAL A 31 -4.83 11.41 -0.48
N LEU A 32 -5.16 10.23 0.03
CA LEU A 32 -5.98 9.25 -0.66
C LEU A 32 -6.93 8.59 0.32
N ILE A 33 -8.22 8.55 -0.03
CA ILE A 33 -9.26 7.78 0.64
C ILE A 33 -9.62 6.62 -0.30
N LYS A 34 -9.41 5.39 0.15
CA LYS A 34 -9.63 4.18 -0.64
C LYS A 34 -10.83 3.39 -0.15
N ASN A 35 -11.48 2.75 -1.10
CA ASN A 35 -12.55 1.79 -0.85
C ASN A 35 -13.69 2.38 0.01
N LEU A 36 -14.06 3.66 -0.22
CA LEU A 36 -15.25 4.25 0.34
C LEU A 36 -16.46 3.61 -0.34
N GLY A 37 -17.04 2.59 0.28
CA GLY A 37 -18.05 1.79 -0.38
C GLY A 37 -18.82 0.86 0.53
N TYR A 38 -19.62 0.02 -0.10
CA TYR A 38 -20.56 -0.82 0.59
C TYR A 38 -20.81 -2.14 -0.15
N GLN A 39 -21.03 -3.21 0.61
CA GLN A 39 -21.43 -4.51 0.09
C GLN A 39 -22.95 -4.54 -0.14
N PHE A 40 -23.37 -4.65 -1.39
CA PHE A 40 -24.79 -4.68 -1.78
C PHE A 40 -25.39 -6.07 -1.59
N ILE A 41 -24.71 -7.10 -2.09
CA ILE A 41 -25.12 -8.50 -2.01
C ILE A 41 -24.16 -9.22 -1.07
N ARG A 42 -24.69 -9.85 -0.05
CA ARG A 42 -23.97 -10.67 0.93
C ARG A 42 -23.72 -12.07 0.38
N TYR A 43 -22.75 -12.80 0.91
CA TYR A 43 -22.51 -14.19 0.51
C TYR A 43 -23.65 -15.14 0.90
N GLY A 44 -24.47 -14.82 1.89
CA GLY A 44 -25.65 -15.56 2.31
C GLY A 44 -26.64 -14.63 3.00
N ASP A 45 -27.91 -15.00 2.99
CA ASP A 45 -29.00 -14.15 3.52
C ASP A 45 -28.83 -13.84 5.00
N ASP A 46 -28.31 -14.78 5.79
CA ASP A 46 -28.06 -14.64 7.22
C ASP A 46 -26.64 -14.16 7.55
N SER A 47 -25.77 -13.96 6.54
CA SER A 47 -24.39 -13.51 6.79
C SER A 47 -24.35 -12.01 7.12
N PRO A 48 -23.49 -11.57 8.06
CA PRO A 48 -23.28 -10.14 8.26
C PRO A 48 -22.62 -9.53 7.01
N ARG A 49 -22.85 -8.23 6.79
CA ARG A 49 -22.12 -7.51 5.74
C ARG A 49 -20.66 -7.37 6.09
N GLU A 50 -19.80 -7.70 5.14
CA GLU A 50 -18.38 -7.54 5.30
C GLU A 50 -17.99 -6.09 4.97
N PRO A 51 -17.23 -5.41 5.86
CA PRO A 51 -16.74 -4.08 5.57
C PRO A 51 -15.69 -4.16 4.45
N LEU A 52 -15.81 -3.26 3.48
CA LEU A 52 -14.75 -3.10 2.48
C LEU A 52 -13.44 -2.66 3.15
N PRO A 53 -12.28 -2.94 2.55
CA PRO A 53 -10.97 -2.55 3.09
C PRO A 53 -10.76 -1.04 2.95
N PHE A 54 -11.56 -0.25 3.67
CA PHE A 54 -11.45 1.21 3.72
C PHE A 54 -10.10 1.62 4.26
N ASP A 55 -9.45 2.60 3.61
CA ASP A 55 -8.17 3.11 4.04
C ASP A 55 -8.03 4.60 3.76
N VAL A 56 -7.49 5.33 4.72
CA VAL A 56 -7.09 6.74 4.59
C VAL A 56 -5.58 6.81 4.63
N GLN A 57 -4.99 7.36 3.57
CA GLN A 57 -3.56 7.45 3.38
C GLN A 57 -3.13 8.90 3.19
N ALA A 58 -1.94 9.23 3.69
CA ALA A 58 -1.23 10.46 3.36
C ALA A 58 0.21 10.12 2.97
N SER A 59 0.75 10.80 1.99
CA SER A 59 2.11 10.56 1.53
C SER A 59 2.85 11.84 1.21
N VAL A 60 4.16 11.78 1.38
CA VAL A 60 5.09 12.82 0.95
C VAL A 60 6.25 12.16 0.21
N SER A 61 6.68 12.77 -0.88
CA SER A 61 7.86 12.33 -1.62
C SER A 61 8.76 13.50 -1.98
N LYS A 62 10.06 13.29 -1.87
CA LYS A 62 11.10 14.26 -2.25
C LYS A 62 12.06 13.61 -3.22
N LYS A 63 12.24 14.23 -4.39
CA LYS A 63 13.28 13.85 -5.35
C LYS A 63 14.53 14.68 -5.04
N LEU A 64 15.69 14.04 -5.09
CA LEU A 64 16.97 14.75 -4.95
C LEU A 64 17.34 15.45 -6.25
N ALA A 65 17.79 16.71 -6.16
CA ALA A 65 18.09 17.54 -7.33
C ALA A 65 19.23 16.99 -8.19
N HIS A 66 20.28 16.48 -7.54
CA HIS A 66 21.53 16.06 -8.19
C HIS A 66 21.70 14.52 -8.27
N ASN A 67 20.72 13.76 -7.79
CA ASN A 67 20.76 12.30 -7.80
C ASN A 67 19.46 11.73 -8.38
N PRO A 68 19.51 10.57 -9.03
CA PRO A 68 18.33 9.93 -9.58
C PRO A 68 17.48 9.24 -8.49
N LEU A 69 17.47 9.79 -7.27
CA LEU A 69 16.79 9.21 -6.12
C LEU A 69 15.56 10.04 -5.73
N ARG A 70 14.46 9.34 -5.47
CA ARG A 70 13.26 9.88 -4.83
C ARG A 70 12.94 9.03 -3.61
N PHE A 71 12.76 9.66 -2.47
CA PHE A 71 12.28 9.02 -1.25
C PHE A 71 10.83 9.37 -1.03
N SER A 72 10.05 8.41 -0.56
CA SER A 72 8.65 8.62 -0.22
C SER A 72 8.32 7.96 1.09
N LEU A 73 7.52 8.66 1.89
CA LEU A 73 6.93 8.18 3.12
C LEU A 73 5.42 8.18 2.94
N THR A 74 4.79 7.04 3.18
CA THR A 74 3.34 6.92 3.15
C THR A 74 2.84 6.47 4.51
N LEU A 75 1.90 7.21 5.06
CA LEU A 75 1.12 6.83 6.22
C LEU A 75 -0.18 6.20 5.74
N HIS A 76 -0.51 5.03 6.23
CA HIS A 76 -1.73 4.31 5.86
C HIS A 76 -2.52 3.86 7.08
N ASN A 77 -3.75 3.42 6.89
CA ASN A 77 -4.68 3.05 7.96
C ASN A 77 -4.89 4.19 9.00
N LEU A 78 -4.84 5.46 8.58
CA LEU A 78 -4.95 6.61 9.48
C LEU A 78 -6.29 6.67 10.24
N HIS A 79 -7.33 6.05 9.70
CA HIS A 79 -8.64 5.95 10.33
C HIS A 79 -8.70 4.94 11.48
N ARG A 80 -7.70 4.05 11.62
CA ARG A 80 -7.67 2.94 12.57
C ARG A 80 -6.36 2.86 13.35
N TRP A 81 -6.06 3.83 14.18
CA TRP A 81 -4.83 3.87 14.98
C TRP A 81 -4.68 2.70 15.97
N LYS A 82 -5.79 2.08 16.38
CA LYS A 82 -5.79 0.94 17.32
C LYS A 82 -5.72 -0.43 16.64
N ASN A 83 -5.67 -0.50 15.31
CA ASN A 83 -5.78 -1.76 14.56
C ASN A 83 -4.42 -2.44 14.38
N SER A 84 -3.78 -2.79 15.48
CA SER A 84 -2.53 -3.53 15.44
C SER A 84 -2.77 -4.95 15.93
N TYR A 85 -2.66 -5.92 15.03
CA TYR A 85 -2.68 -7.33 15.41
C TYR A 85 -1.44 -7.66 16.25
N VAL A 86 -1.65 -8.18 17.42
CA VAL A 86 -0.59 -8.74 18.27
C VAL A 86 -0.64 -10.25 18.12
N ASN A 87 0.46 -10.85 17.64
CA ASN A 87 0.53 -12.30 17.54
C ASN A 87 0.48 -12.91 18.95
N VAL A 88 -0.66 -13.52 19.28
CA VAL A 88 -0.89 -14.15 20.59
C VAL A 88 0.02 -15.37 20.81
N ASN A 89 0.65 -15.90 19.74
CA ASN A 89 1.55 -17.04 19.78
C ASN A 89 3.03 -16.67 19.76
N ALA A 90 3.38 -15.37 19.85
CA ALA A 90 4.76 -14.94 19.93
C ALA A 90 5.49 -15.56 21.14
N ARG A 91 6.72 -16.00 20.94
CA ARG A 91 7.55 -16.69 21.95
C ARG A 91 7.78 -15.91 23.26
N ASN A 92 7.54 -14.63 23.27
CA ASN A 92 7.73 -13.73 24.42
C ASN A 92 6.41 -13.51 25.19
N LYS A 93 5.60 -14.54 25.37
CA LYS A 93 4.49 -14.48 26.31
C LYS A 93 5.06 -14.40 27.73
N GLU A 94 4.96 -13.26 28.37
CA GLU A 94 5.00 -13.20 29.82
C GLU A 94 3.70 -13.83 30.32
N ILE A 95 3.77 -15.10 30.69
CA ILE A 95 2.70 -15.76 31.44
C ILE A 95 2.95 -15.33 32.90
N ASP A 96 2.00 -14.62 33.46
CA ASP A 96 2.00 -14.37 34.87
C ASP A 96 1.88 -15.74 35.61
N LEU A 97 2.97 -16.15 36.22
CA LEU A 97 3.09 -17.47 36.86
C LEU A 97 2.13 -17.64 38.09
N GLU A 98 1.62 -16.54 38.64
CA GLU A 98 0.68 -16.57 39.76
C GLU A 98 -0.76 -16.72 39.29
N THR A 99 -1.13 -16.08 38.18
CA THR A 99 -2.52 -16.06 37.71
C THR A 99 -2.77 -16.93 36.50
N GLY A 100 -1.71 -17.45 35.82
CA GLY A 100 -1.82 -18.20 34.58
C GLY A 100 -2.32 -17.37 33.39
N ILE A 101 -2.51 -16.07 33.58
CA ILE A 101 -3.04 -15.16 32.55
C ILE A 101 -1.92 -14.72 31.62
N VAL A 102 -2.13 -14.89 30.33
CA VAL A 102 -1.23 -14.35 29.31
C VAL A 102 -1.31 -12.83 29.34
N LYS A 103 -0.23 -12.18 29.78
CA LYS A 103 -0.14 -10.73 29.78
C LYS A 103 -0.22 -10.24 28.33
N ASN A 104 -1.29 -9.56 27.97
CA ASN A 104 -1.42 -8.96 26.65
C ASN A 104 -0.29 -7.96 26.47
N GLN A 105 0.67 -8.26 25.58
CA GLN A 105 1.71 -7.32 25.21
C GLN A 105 1.03 -6.12 24.50
N THR A 106 0.95 -5.01 25.21
CA THR A 106 0.57 -3.75 24.59
C THR A 106 1.77 -3.26 23.77
N LEU A 107 1.58 -3.16 22.45
CA LEU A 107 2.59 -2.56 21.59
C LEU A 107 2.92 -1.15 22.09
N ASN A 108 4.20 -0.81 22.15
CA ASN A 108 4.63 0.54 22.47
C ASN A 108 4.21 1.51 21.35
N PHE A 109 4.22 2.81 21.63
CA PHE A 109 3.80 3.83 20.68
C PHE A 109 4.64 3.79 19.38
N GLY A 110 5.96 3.60 19.49
CA GLY A 110 6.86 3.54 18.33
C GLY A 110 6.53 2.38 17.39
N GLU A 111 6.26 1.19 17.92
CA GLU A 111 5.86 0.03 17.13
C GLU A 111 4.49 0.26 16.45
N LYS A 112 3.54 0.86 17.17
CA LYS A 112 2.25 1.23 16.59
C LYS A 112 2.41 2.23 15.45
N ALA A 113 3.19 3.27 15.63
CA ALA A 113 3.45 4.29 14.62
C ALA A 113 4.14 3.68 13.39
N MET A 114 5.16 2.83 13.58
CA MET A 114 5.85 2.16 12.48
C MET A 114 4.93 1.26 11.64
N ARG A 115 3.90 0.68 12.23
CA ARG A 115 2.91 -0.13 11.49
C ARG A 115 2.03 0.71 10.55
N HIS A 116 1.96 2.02 10.75
CA HIS A 116 1.28 2.93 9.84
C HIS A 116 2.20 3.49 8.75
N VAL A 117 3.48 3.12 8.74
CA VAL A 117 4.48 3.71 7.85
C VAL A 117 4.92 2.73 6.76
N ILE A 118 4.94 3.24 5.53
CA ILE A 118 5.55 2.58 4.38
C ILE A 118 6.65 3.49 3.85
N PHE A 119 7.87 2.96 3.75
CA PHE A 119 9.01 3.63 3.15
C PHE A 119 9.19 3.17 1.72
N ASN A 120 9.41 4.12 0.81
CA ASN A 120 9.70 3.81 -0.58
C ASN A 120 10.91 4.60 -1.06
N THR A 121 11.69 3.96 -1.92
CA THR A 121 12.80 4.57 -2.65
C THR A 121 12.63 4.28 -4.12
N GLU A 122 12.76 5.29 -4.95
CA GLU A 122 12.70 5.19 -6.39
C GLU A 122 13.99 5.71 -7.01
N PHE A 123 14.59 4.91 -7.87
CA PHE A 123 15.71 5.29 -8.72
C PHE A 123 15.16 5.71 -10.07
N VAL A 124 15.13 7.01 -10.33
CA VAL A 124 14.63 7.62 -11.58
C VAL A 124 15.80 7.88 -12.52
N PHE A 125 16.29 6.84 -13.19
CA PHE A 125 17.44 6.97 -14.10
C PHE A 125 17.12 7.84 -15.32
N SER A 126 15.90 7.72 -15.81
CA SER A 126 15.39 8.53 -16.91
C SER A 126 13.86 8.62 -16.86
N LYS A 127 13.27 9.43 -17.76
CA LYS A 127 11.82 9.44 -17.94
C LYS A 127 11.25 8.07 -18.36
N ASN A 128 12.10 7.22 -18.94
CA ASN A 128 11.72 5.94 -19.51
C ASN A 128 12.19 4.73 -18.71
N PHE A 129 12.96 4.93 -17.64
CA PHE A 129 13.43 3.82 -16.81
C PHE A 129 13.50 4.18 -15.34
N GLN A 130 12.81 3.40 -14.53
CA GLN A 130 12.66 3.61 -13.08
C GLN A 130 12.70 2.27 -12.35
N LEU A 131 13.43 2.23 -11.24
CA LEU A 131 13.39 1.13 -10.28
C LEU A 131 12.79 1.61 -8.97
N ARG A 132 11.98 0.79 -8.35
CA ARG A 132 11.28 1.11 -7.10
C ARG A 132 11.52 0.03 -6.08
N MET A 133 11.71 0.43 -4.83
CA MET A 133 11.80 -0.44 -3.68
C MET A 133 10.91 0.10 -2.58
N GLY A 134 10.23 -0.79 -1.86
CA GLY A 134 9.35 -0.40 -0.77
C GLY A 134 9.47 -1.34 0.41
N TYR A 135 9.20 -0.80 1.59
CA TYR A 135 9.15 -1.53 2.84
C TYR A 135 7.90 -1.16 3.63
N ASN A 136 7.10 -2.16 3.95
CA ASN A 136 5.89 -2.04 4.78
C ASN A 136 6.11 -2.77 6.10
N HIS A 137 6.24 -2.01 7.19
CA HIS A 137 6.51 -2.56 8.50
C HIS A 137 5.34 -3.37 9.06
N GLN A 138 4.11 -2.91 8.88
CA GLN A 138 2.92 -3.63 9.31
C GLN A 138 2.87 -5.03 8.67
N ARG A 139 3.03 -5.10 7.35
CA ARG A 139 3.03 -6.38 6.63
C ARG A 139 4.10 -7.33 7.16
N ARG A 140 5.30 -6.81 7.42
CA ARG A 140 6.40 -7.60 7.99
C ARG A 140 6.08 -8.09 9.40
N ALA A 141 5.47 -7.25 10.22
CA ALA A 141 5.17 -7.59 11.61
C ALA A 141 3.99 -8.56 11.73
N GLU A 142 2.97 -8.43 10.87
CA GLU A 142 1.73 -9.21 10.97
C GLU A 142 1.77 -10.51 10.15
N LEU A 143 2.42 -10.51 8.99
CA LEU A 143 2.44 -11.66 8.08
C LEU A 143 3.78 -12.40 8.06
N GLY A 144 4.83 -11.84 8.65
CA GLY A 144 6.15 -12.49 8.73
C GLY A 144 6.23 -13.41 9.93
N PRO A 145 6.35 -14.75 9.74
CA PRO A 145 6.63 -15.67 10.84
C PRO A 145 7.95 -15.30 11.52
N GLU A 146 8.02 -15.43 12.84
CA GLU A 146 9.20 -15.03 13.63
C GLU A 146 10.49 -15.73 13.18
N ASN A 147 10.39 -16.99 12.80
CA ASN A 147 11.56 -17.80 12.43
C ASN A 147 11.99 -17.65 10.96
N ARG A 148 11.17 -17.06 10.08
CA ARG A 148 11.45 -17.01 8.64
C ARG A 148 10.75 -15.83 7.96
N ARG A 149 11.16 -14.63 8.32
CA ARG A 149 10.52 -13.40 7.75
C ARG A 149 10.87 -13.15 6.28
N ALA A 150 11.95 -13.72 5.77
CA ALA A 150 12.38 -13.62 4.35
C ALA A 150 12.10 -12.24 3.73
N THR A 151 11.42 -12.21 2.58
CA THR A 151 11.05 -11.01 1.82
C THR A 151 9.73 -10.37 2.25
N THR A 152 9.05 -10.90 3.29
CA THR A 152 7.78 -10.36 3.78
C THR A 152 7.92 -8.88 4.15
N GLY A 153 7.03 -8.05 3.65
CA GLY A 153 7.04 -6.60 3.85
C GLY A 153 7.90 -5.82 2.86
N PHE A 154 8.77 -6.48 2.10
CA PHE A 154 9.51 -5.83 1.02
C PHE A 154 8.75 -5.92 -0.31
N SER A 155 8.94 -4.92 -1.14
CA SER A 155 8.43 -4.86 -2.51
C SER A 155 9.47 -4.23 -3.42
N TRP A 156 9.42 -4.59 -4.69
CA TRP A 156 10.25 -3.98 -5.72
C TRP A 156 9.46 -3.87 -7.02
N GLY A 157 9.89 -3.01 -7.90
CA GLY A 157 9.24 -2.82 -9.18
C GLY A 157 10.13 -2.12 -10.18
N VAL A 158 9.80 -2.31 -11.45
CA VAL A 158 10.45 -1.68 -12.60
C VAL A 158 9.41 -1.00 -13.47
N GLY A 159 9.71 0.22 -13.92
CA GLY A 159 8.93 0.97 -14.89
C GLY A 159 9.75 1.21 -16.15
N ILE A 160 9.19 0.86 -17.31
CA ILE A 160 9.81 1.03 -18.63
C ILE A 160 8.86 1.84 -19.52
N GLY A 161 9.35 2.99 -19.97
CA GLY A 161 8.67 3.87 -20.93
C GLY A 161 9.02 3.51 -22.37
N VAL A 162 8.01 3.19 -23.18
CA VAL A 162 8.16 2.95 -24.62
C VAL A 162 7.27 3.92 -25.37
N LYS A 163 7.86 4.92 -26.01
CA LYS A 163 7.13 6.01 -26.67
C LYS A 163 6.24 6.79 -25.70
N LYS A 164 4.91 6.60 -25.78
CA LYS A 164 3.88 7.25 -24.93
C LYS A 164 3.27 6.27 -23.91
N LEU A 165 3.76 5.05 -23.86
CA LEU A 165 3.30 4.01 -22.94
C LEU A 165 4.31 3.86 -21.82
N MET A 166 3.81 3.69 -20.60
CA MET A 166 4.60 3.29 -19.45
C MET A 166 4.12 1.90 -19.01
N ILE A 167 5.04 0.96 -19.05
CA ILE A 167 4.81 -0.42 -18.60
C ILE A 167 5.45 -0.56 -17.23
N ASN A 168 4.69 -1.02 -16.24
CA ASN A 168 5.20 -1.23 -14.91
C ASN A 168 4.98 -2.69 -14.51
N TYR A 169 5.99 -3.26 -13.89
CA TYR A 169 5.92 -4.53 -13.20
C TYR A 169 6.36 -4.34 -11.76
N GLY A 170 5.70 -5.02 -10.83
CA GLY A 170 6.04 -4.98 -9.42
C GLY A 170 5.78 -6.31 -8.75
N SER A 171 6.56 -6.60 -7.73
CA SER A 171 6.41 -7.78 -6.89
C SER A 171 6.49 -7.37 -5.42
N ALA A 172 5.59 -7.92 -4.60
CA ALA A 172 5.54 -7.66 -3.17
C ALA A 172 5.43 -8.96 -2.39
N GLY A 173 6.34 -9.14 -1.42
CA GLY A 173 6.35 -10.27 -0.51
C GLY A 173 5.26 -10.13 0.56
N TYR A 174 4.31 -11.04 0.57
CA TYR A 174 3.25 -11.09 1.58
C TYR A 174 3.54 -12.13 2.65
N PHE A 175 4.04 -13.29 2.26
CA PHE A 175 4.38 -14.39 3.14
C PHE A 175 5.65 -15.06 2.64
N PRO A 176 6.44 -15.76 3.47
CA PRO A 176 7.62 -16.48 3.00
C PRO A 176 7.29 -17.43 1.85
N GLY A 177 7.90 -17.20 0.70
CA GLY A 177 7.65 -18.00 -0.52
C GLY A 177 6.43 -17.58 -1.34
N ILE A 178 5.63 -16.61 -0.87
CA ILE A 178 4.47 -16.09 -1.60
C ILE A 178 4.69 -14.61 -1.90
N ALA A 179 4.70 -14.27 -3.18
CA ALA A 179 4.75 -12.91 -3.67
C ALA A 179 3.56 -12.63 -4.59
N SER A 180 2.96 -11.46 -4.44
CA SER A 180 1.97 -10.95 -5.39
C SER A 180 2.67 -10.15 -6.48
N ASN A 181 2.33 -10.42 -7.72
CA ASN A 181 2.90 -9.78 -8.89
C ASN A 181 1.85 -8.86 -9.52
N TYR A 182 2.28 -7.67 -9.92
CA TYR A 182 1.43 -6.64 -10.49
C TYR A 182 2.00 -6.20 -11.84
N PHE A 183 1.13 -6.09 -12.81
CA PHE A 183 1.47 -5.58 -14.12
C PHE A 183 0.50 -4.47 -14.50
N SER A 184 1.01 -3.35 -14.99
CA SER A 184 0.18 -2.26 -15.49
C SER A 184 0.78 -1.61 -16.72
N VAL A 185 -0.11 -1.15 -17.58
CA VAL A 185 0.23 -0.32 -18.75
C VAL A 185 -0.54 0.98 -18.63
N SER A 186 0.15 2.10 -18.70
CA SER A 186 -0.45 3.43 -18.66
C SER A 186 -0.01 4.25 -19.86
N ARG A 187 -0.88 5.17 -20.28
CA ARG A 187 -0.62 6.10 -21.39
C ARG A 187 -0.98 7.51 -20.99
N ASP A 188 -0.09 8.44 -21.23
CA ASP A 188 -0.38 9.86 -21.10
C ASP A 188 -1.23 10.34 -22.28
N LEU A 189 -2.46 10.78 -21.99
CA LEU A 189 -3.41 11.29 -22.96
C LEU A 189 -3.30 12.80 -23.18
N SER A 190 -2.54 13.52 -22.37
CA SER A 190 -2.37 14.98 -22.47
C SER A 190 -1.84 15.43 -23.85
N SER A 191 -1.14 14.55 -24.53
CA SER A 191 -0.59 14.80 -25.87
C SER A 191 -1.59 14.62 -27.01
N ILE A 192 -2.82 14.13 -26.74
CA ILE A 192 -3.84 13.92 -27.79
C ILE A 192 -4.58 15.23 -28.06
N ASN A 193 -4.70 16.12 -27.09
CA ASN A 193 -5.48 17.36 -27.17
C ASN A 193 -4.72 18.58 -27.72
N ARG A 194 -3.49 18.44 -28.19
CA ARG A 194 -2.76 19.52 -28.87
C ARG A 194 -2.94 19.50 -30.40
N LYS A 195 -4.16 19.31 -30.92
CA LYS A 195 -4.49 19.89 -32.20
C LYS A 195 -4.66 21.39 -31.96
N LYS A 196 -3.68 22.18 -32.40
CA LYS A 196 -3.83 23.64 -32.55
C LYS A 196 -5.10 23.87 -33.36
N ILE A 197 -6.06 24.53 -32.77
CA ILE A 197 -7.05 25.31 -33.51
C ILE A 197 -6.27 26.51 -34.00
N SER A 198 -5.76 26.46 -35.23
CA SER A 198 -5.37 27.64 -35.99
C SER A 198 -6.68 28.29 -36.39
N LEU A 199 -7.06 29.35 -35.71
CA LEU A 199 -8.03 30.31 -36.17
C LEU A 199 -7.27 31.16 -37.21
N ASP A 200 -7.51 30.89 -38.50
CA ASP A 200 -7.26 31.82 -39.60
C ASP A 200 -8.36 32.91 -39.57
#